data_b2ebc127fc9e394b349fa391e699ccc9
#
_entry.id   b2ebc127fc9e394b349fa391e699ccc9
#
_cell.length_a   1.000
_cell.length_b   1.000
_cell.length_c   1.000
_cell.angle_alpha   90.00
_cell.angle_beta   90.00
_cell.angle_gamma   90.00
#
_symmetry.space_group_name_H-M   'P 1'
#
loop_
_entity.id
_entity.type
_entity.pdbx_description
1 polymer ?
#
loop_
_entity_poly.entity_id
_entity_poly.type
_entity_poly.pdbx_seq_one_letter_code
_entity_poly.pdbx_strand_id
1 'polypeptide(L)'
;MVRVVRSTVLESPIGRVWEVLRDFNGFDRWHPAIAASETERGAPADQVGCVRRLRLKDGSELREQLITLSDLEQCYSYCLLDTPIPLFNYVAHIRLVPVTDGDRTFWSWQSRFTTRRGEEQAMARLVGEDIYRAGFAAIRRHLGEVA
;
A
#
# COMPACT_ATOMS: atom_id res chain seq x y z
N MET A 1 18.97 1.81 -8.47
CA MET A 1 17.78 1.31 -7.77
C MET A 1 17.45 2.24 -6.62
N VAL A 2 16.18 2.60 -6.50
CA VAL A 2 15.69 3.44 -5.40
C VAL A 2 14.99 2.55 -4.39
N ARG A 3 15.22 2.80 -3.11
CA ARG A 3 14.53 2.13 -2.01
C ARG A 3 13.82 3.18 -1.17
N VAL A 4 12.53 2.97 -0.93
CA VAL A 4 11.73 3.85 -0.07
C VAL A 4 11.21 3.03 1.09
N VAL A 5 11.41 3.53 2.30
CA VAL A 5 10.87 2.92 3.52
C VAL A 5 10.20 4.02 4.34
N ARG A 6 8.95 3.76 4.71
CA ARG A 6 8.22 4.61 5.67
C ARG A 6 7.56 3.71 6.70
N SER A 7 7.51 4.17 7.92
CA SER A 7 6.86 3.41 8.99
C SER A 7 6.16 4.35 9.96
N THR A 8 5.21 3.80 10.67
CA THR A 8 4.45 4.55 11.68
C THR A 8 3.95 3.60 12.75
N VAL A 9 3.45 4.14 13.84
CA VAL A 9 2.73 3.39 14.88
C VAL A 9 1.29 3.87 14.87
N LEU A 10 0.36 2.91 14.77
CA LEU A 10 -1.07 3.15 14.88
C LEU A 10 -1.55 2.77 16.27
N GLU A 11 -2.52 3.52 16.79
CA GLU A 11 -3.05 3.29 18.14
C GLU A 11 -4.05 2.13 18.20
N SER A 12 -4.40 1.55 17.06
CA SER A 12 -5.33 0.43 16.97
C SER A 12 -4.64 -0.92 17.10
N PRO A 13 -5.33 -1.95 17.63
CA PRO A 13 -4.79 -3.31 17.71
C PRO A 13 -4.50 -3.88 16.33
N ILE A 14 -3.50 -4.75 16.23
CA ILE A 14 -3.00 -5.28 14.96
C ILE A 14 -4.07 -6.04 14.16
N GLY A 15 -4.96 -6.77 14.83
CA GLY A 15 -6.04 -7.49 14.15
C GLY A 15 -6.98 -6.56 13.40
N ARG A 16 -7.28 -5.41 13.99
CA ARG A 16 -8.14 -4.41 13.38
C ARG A 16 -7.46 -3.74 12.17
N VAL A 17 -6.18 -3.43 12.29
CA VAL A 17 -5.42 -2.83 11.20
C VAL A 17 -5.26 -3.84 10.06
N TRP A 18 -4.90 -5.07 10.38
CA TRP A 18 -4.71 -6.11 9.38
C TRP A 18 -5.98 -6.41 8.59
N GLU A 19 -7.13 -6.44 9.25
CA GLU A 19 -8.42 -6.66 8.59
C GLU A 19 -8.64 -5.65 7.45
N VAL A 20 -8.27 -4.39 7.66
CA VAL A 20 -8.39 -3.35 6.63
C VAL A 20 -7.33 -3.50 5.55
N LEU A 21 -6.06 -3.65 5.93
CA LEU A 21 -4.95 -3.65 4.99
C LEU A 21 -4.88 -4.93 4.13
N ARG A 22 -5.30 -6.08 4.67
CA ARG A 22 -5.26 -7.34 3.93
C ARG A 22 -6.26 -7.38 2.77
N ASP A 23 -7.24 -6.53 2.76
CA ASP A 23 -8.15 -6.40 1.63
C ASP A 23 -7.45 -5.64 0.50
N PHE A 24 -6.77 -6.39 -0.35
CA PHE A 24 -6.01 -5.85 -1.47
C PHE A 24 -6.87 -5.01 -2.42
N ASN A 25 -8.17 -5.32 -2.51
CA ASN A 25 -9.11 -4.58 -3.33
C ASN A 25 -9.82 -3.44 -2.58
N GLY A 26 -9.48 -3.23 -1.31
CA GLY A 26 -10.07 -2.19 -0.48
C GLY A 26 -9.33 -0.86 -0.46
N PHE A 27 -8.32 -0.70 -1.30
CA PHE A 27 -7.45 0.48 -1.30
C PHE A 27 -8.21 1.79 -1.51
N ASP A 28 -9.25 1.77 -2.32
CA ASP A 28 -10.10 2.93 -2.59
C ASP A 28 -10.96 3.35 -1.40
N ARG A 29 -11.14 2.47 -0.43
CA ARG A 29 -11.95 2.77 0.76
C ARG A 29 -11.23 3.65 1.76
N TRP A 30 -9.90 3.67 1.70
CA TRP A 30 -9.13 4.40 2.71
C TRP A 30 -8.05 5.32 2.14
N HIS A 31 -7.48 5.07 0.97
CA HIS A 31 -6.43 5.94 0.43
C HIS A 31 -7.03 7.05 -0.43
N PRO A 32 -6.75 8.33 -0.12
CA PRO A 32 -7.41 9.46 -0.79
C PRO A 32 -7.05 9.64 -2.26
N ALA A 33 -5.91 9.11 -2.70
CA ALA A 33 -5.51 9.20 -4.11
C ALA A 33 -6.25 8.21 -5.01
N ILE A 34 -6.93 7.21 -4.45
CA ILE A 34 -7.54 6.12 -5.19
C ILE A 34 -9.04 6.35 -5.31
N ALA A 35 -9.54 6.51 -6.53
CA ALA A 35 -10.95 6.72 -6.80
C ALA A 35 -11.74 5.42 -6.87
N ALA A 36 -11.13 4.35 -7.41
CA ALA A 36 -11.78 3.04 -7.54
C ALA A 36 -10.74 1.92 -7.57
N SER A 37 -11.14 0.74 -7.11
CA SER A 37 -10.33 -0.46 -7.17
C SER A 37 -11.21 -1.64 -7.57
N GLU A 38 -10.73 -2.46 -8.52
CA GLU A 38 -11.45 -3.63 -9.01
C GLU A 38 -10.46 -4.73 -9.35
N THR A 39 -10.74 -5.96 -8.91
CA THR A 39 -9.92 -7.11 -9.30
C THR A 39 -10.28 -7.55 -10.71
N GLU A 40 -9.28 -7.95 -11.48
CA GLU A 40 -9.49 -8.45 -12.83
C GLU A 40 -10.12 -9.85 -12.77
N ARG A 41 -11.04 -10.12 -13.70
CA ARG A 41 -11.73 -11.42 -13.83
C ARG A 41 -12.48 -11.86 -12.57
N GLY A 42 -12.85 -10.93 -11.70
CA GLY A 42 -13.55 -11.26 -10.47
C GLY A 42 -12.74 -12.11 -9.48
N ALA A 43 -11.41 -12.09 -9.58
CA ALA A 43 -10.56 -12.87 -8.70
C ALA A 43 -10.71 -12.43 -7.24
N PRO A 44 -10.65 -13.37 -6.28
CA PRO A 44 -10.61 -13.02 -4.87
C PRO A 44 -9.39 -12.14 -4.56
N ALA A 45 -9.60 -11.12 -3.72
CA ALA A 45 -8.55 -10.13 -3.40
C ALA A 45 -7.42 -10.71 -2.54
N ASP A 46 -7.59 -11.87 -1.95
CA ASP A 46 -6.57 -12.55 -1.16
C ASP A 46 -5.87 -13.69 -1.90
N GLN A 47 -6.22 -13.87 -3.18
CA GLN A 47 -5.58 -14.89 -4.01
C GLN A 47 -4.26 -14.34 -4.57
N VAL A 48 -3.15 -15.00 -4.27
CA VAL A 48 -1.84 -14.65 -4.83
C VAL A 48 -1.90 -14.75 -6.35
N GLY A 49 -1.39 -13.71 -7.02
CA GLY A 49 -1.48 -13.58 -8.47
C GLY A 49 -2.66 -12.73 -8.95
N CYS A 50 -3.63 -12.41 -8.07
CA CYS A 50 -4.73 -11.53 -8.47
C CYS A 50 -4.19 -10.14 -8.82
N VAL A 51 -4.86 -9.48 -9.77
CA VAL A 51 -4.49 -8.14 -10.23
C VAL A 51 -5.62 -7.19 -9.85
N ARG A 52 -5.27 -6.09 -9.19
CA ARG A 52 -6.22 -5.00 -8.96
C ARG A 52 -5.96 -3.89 -9.97
N ARG A 53 -7.04 -3.38 -10.52
CA ARG A 53 -7.00 -2.22 -11.39
C ARG A 53 -7.44 -1.02 -10.58
N LEU A 54 -6.55 -0.06 -10.43
CA LEU A 54 -6.80 1.15 -9.66
C LEU A 54 -7.04 2.32 -10.60
N ARG A 55 -8.05 3.12 -10.29
CA ARG A 55 -8.23 4.41 -10.94
C ARG A 55 -7.91 5.51 -9.94
N LEU A 56 -7.02 6.41 -10.33
CA LEU A 56 -6.64 7.55 -9.53
C LEU A 56 -7.65 8.69 -9.68
N LYS A 57 -7.59 9.65 -8.78
CA LYS A 57 -8.48 10.82 -8.82
C LYS A 57 -8.35 11.64 -10.09
N ASP A 58 -7.19 11.64 -10.73
CA ASP A 58 -6.95 12.33 -12.01
C ASP A 58 -7.44 11.54 -13.23
N GLY A 59 -8.02 10.35 -13.02
CA GLY A 59 -8.53 9.49 -14.08
C GLY A 59 -7.53 8.51 -14.65
N SER A 60 -6.25 8.59 -14.29
CA SER A 60 -5.25 7.61 -14.74
C SER A 60 -5.48 6.26 -14.07
N GLU A 61 -4.98 5.20 -14.71
CA GLU A 61 -5.15 3.83 -14.23
C GLU A 61 -3.82 3.15 -13.96
N LEU A 62 -3.81 2.32 -12.92
CA LEU A 62 -2.69 1.45 -12.56
C LEU A 62 -3.17 0.02 -12.48
N ARG A 63 -2.24 -0.93 -12.71
CA ARG A 63 -2.49 -2.36 -12.46
C ARG A 63 -1.43 -2.87 -11.53
N GLU A 64 -1.85 -3.51 -10.45
CA GLU A 64 -0.95 -4.07 -9.44
C GLU A 64 -1.31 -5.52 -9.16
N GLN A 65 -0.29 -6.35 -8.99
CA GLN A 65 -0.46 -7.78 -8.78
C GLN A 65 0.02 -8.18 -7.39
N LEU A 66 -0.81 -8.94 -6.68
CA LEU A 66 -0.46 -9.51 -5.38
C LEU A 66 0.55 -10.64 -5.57
N ILE A 67 1.72 -10.52 -4.93
CA ILE A 67 2.79 -11.50 -5.04
C ILE A 67 2.75 -12.48 -3.86
N THR A 68 2.62 -11.98 -2.65
CA THR A 68 2.53 -12.79 -1.42
C THR A 68 1.48 -12.20 -0.48
N LEU A 69 0.88 -13.06 0.32
CA LEU A 69 0.01 -12.63 1.43
C LEU A 69 0.09 -13.68 2.53
N SER A 70 0.38 -13.25 3.75
CA SER A 70 0.44 -14.12 4.93
C SER A 70 -0.40 -13.53 6.06
N ASP A 71 -1.49 -14.20 6.41
CA ASP A 71 -2.29 -13.83 7.57
C ASP A 71 -1.54 -14.15 8.87
N LEU A 72 -0.68 -15.17 8.85
CA LEU A 72 0.12 -15.53 10.01
C LEU A 72 1.14 -14.45 10.35
N GLU A 73 1.89 -13.98 9.35
CA GLU A 73 2.93 -12.97 9.51
C GLU A 73 2.38 -11.54 9.38
N GLN A 74 1.14 -11.39 8.95
CA GLN A 74 0.46 -10.11 8.72
C GLN A 74 1.26 -9.17 7.83
N CYS A 75 1.54 -9.67 6.65
CA CYS A 75 2.27 -8.95 5.62
C CYS A 75 1.81 -9.37 4.23
N TYR A 76 2.01 -8.49 3.26
CA TYR A 76 1.85 -8.84 1.87
C TYR A 76 2.77 -8.03 0.99
N SER A 77 3.01 -8.54 -0.23
CA SER A 77 3.81 -7.84 -1.23
C SER A 77 3.07 -7.81 -2.56
N TYR A 78 3.36 -6.79 -3.35
CA TYR A 78 2.75 -6.60 -4.65
C TYR A 78 3.71 -5.89 -5.58
N CYS A 79 3.45 -6.01 -6.89
CA CYS A 79 4.21 -5.32 -7.91
C CYS A 79 3.29 -4.47 -8.78
N LEU A 80 3.89 -3.51 -9.46
CA LEU A 80 3.21 -2.62 -10.39
C LEU A 80 3.39 -3.18 -11.80
N LEU A 81 2.28 -3.52 -12.48
CA LEU A 81 2.32 -4.08 -13.82
C LEU A 81 2.26 -2.98 -14.88
N ASP A 82 1.30 -2.07 -14.75
CA ASP A 82 1.09 -0.96 -15.68
C ASP A 82 0.85 0.32 -14.92
N THR A 83 1.49 1.41 -15.36
CA THR A 83 1.35 2.73 -14.75
C THR A 83 1.78 3.81 -15.71
N PRO A 84 1.11 4.99 -15.72
CA PRO A 84 1.62 6.17 -16.41
C PRO A 84 2.74 6.86 -15.61
N ILE A 85 2.90 6.53 -14.33
CA ILE A 85 3.97 7.07 -13.47
C ILE A 85 5.28 6.40 -13.88
N PRO A 86 6.37 7.15 -14.05
CA PRO A 86 7.66 6.56 -14.50
C PRO A 86 8.39 5.82 -13.38
N LEU A 87 7.75 4.78 -12.87
CA LEU A 87 8.29 3.81 -11.92
C LEU A 87 8.43 2.47 -12.64
N PHE A 88 9.62 1.88 -12.59
CA PHE A 88 9.92 0.63 -13.28
C PHE A 88 10.35 -0.43 -12.27
N ASN A 89 9.92 -1.67 -12.49
CA ASN A 89 10.28 -2.80 -11.63
C ASN A 89 9.90 -2.55 -10.16
N TYR A 90 8.75 -1.93 -9.96
CA TYR A 90 8.26 -1.56 -8.61
C TYR A 90 7.73 -2.79 -7.90
N VAL A 91 8.30 -3.06 -6.74
CA VAL A 91 7.80 -4.10 -5.81
C VAL A 91 7.70 -3.47 -4.43
N ALA A 92 6.56 -3.64 -3.79
CA ALA A 92 6.28 -3.08 -2.48
C ALA A 92 5.95 -4.17 -1.47
N HIS A 93 6.22 -3.87 -0.19
CA HIS A 93 5.92 -4.75 0.93
C HIS A 93 5.22 -3.94 2.02
N ILE A 94 4.12 -4.48 2.52
CA ILE A 94 3.44 -3.99 3.72
C ILE A 94 3.61 -5.04 4.81
N ARG A 95 4.01 -4.59 5.99
CA ARG A 95 4.20 -5.47 7.15
C ARG A 95 3.70 -4.79 8.40
N LEU A 96 2.95 -5.55 9.21
CA LEU A 96 2.51 -5.14 10.53
C LEU A 96 3.23 -5.95 11.59
N VAL A 97 3.57 -5.27 12.69
CA VAL A 97 4.18 -5.90 13.88
C VAL A 97 3.42 -5.40 15.10
N PRO A 98 3.02 -6.28 16.02
CA PRO A 98 2.32 -5.83 17.21
C PRO A 98 3.27 -5.07 18.15
N VAL A 99 2.80 -3.93 18.65
CA VAL A 99 3.43 -3.22 19.75
C VAL A 99 2.61 -3.57 21.00
N THR A 100 3.09 -4.55 21.74
CA THR A 100 2.32 -5.14 22.84
C THR A 100 2.08 -4.16 23.98
N ASP A 101 3.04 -3.25 24.18
CA ASP A 101 2.87 -2.17 25.14
C ASP A 101 1.83 -1.17 24.61
N GLY A 102 0.64 -1.22 25.17
CA GLY A 102 -0.47 -0.35 24.75
C GLY A 102 -1.33 -0.91 23.63
N ASP A 103 -1.11 -2.16 23.21
CA ASP A 103 -1.89 -2.84 22.17
C ASP A 103 -2.01 -2.00 20.89
N ARG A 104 -0.85 -1.60 20.37
CA ARG A 104 -0.71 -0.76 19.19
C ARG A 104 -0.10 -1.55 18.03
N THR A 105 0.03 -0.93 16.88
CA THR A 105 0.53 -1.59 15.67
C THR A 105 1.64 -0.77 15.02
N PHE A 106 2.80 -1.40 14.83
CA PHE A 106 3.86 -0.86 13.97
C PHE A 106 3.55 -1.27 12.53
N TRP A 107 3.55 -0.30 11.62
CA TRP A 107 3.30 -0.52 10.20
C TRP A 107 4.48 -0.03 9.39
N SER A 108 5.10 -0.94 8.62
CA SER A 108 6.16 -0.62 7.68
C SER A 108 5.65 -0.78 6.25
N TRP A 109 5.89 0.22 5.42
CA TRP A 109 5.59 0.19 4.00
C TRP A 109 6.86 0.53 3.24
N GLN A 110 7.32 -0.38 2.39
CA GLN A 110 8.58 -0.19 1.68
C GLN A 110 8.48 -0.67 0.25
N SER A 111 9.34 -0.13 -0.59
CA SER A 111 9.41 -0.53 -2.00
C SER A 111 10.81 -0.35 -2.57
N ARG A 112 11.02 -1.03 -3.69
CA ARG A 112 12.20 -0.89 -4.53
C ARG A 112 11.74 -0.70 -5.96
N PHE A 113 12.40 0.20 -6.68
CA PHE A 113 12.07 0.48 -8.07
C PHE A 113 13.23 1.15 -8.78
N THR A 114 13.15 1.23 -10.10
CA THR A 114 14.05 2.04 -10.92
C THR A 114 13.27 3.18 -11.54
N THR A 115 13.99 4.22 -11.95
CA THR A 115 13.41 5.43 -12.53
C THR A 115 14.14 5.81 -13.81
N ARG A 116 13.62 6.81 -14.50
CA ARG A 116 14.40 7.50 -15.50
C ARG A 116 15.56 8.21 -14.82
N ARG A 117 16.65 8.36 -15.57
CA ARG A 117 17.85 9.03 -15.06
C ARG A 117 17.52 10.45 -14.59
N GLY A 118 17.93 10.77 -13.36
CA GLY A 118 17.71 12.08 -12.78
C GLY A 118 16.37 12.25 -12.06
N GLU A 119 15.48 11.25 -12.12
CA GLU A 119 14.17 11.31 -11.48
C GLU A 119 14.09 10.59 -10.14
N GLU A 120 15.21 10.04 -9.66
CA GLU A 120 15.23 9.20 -8.46
C GLU A 120 14.66 9.90 -7.24
N GLN A 121 15.08 11.14 -7.01
CA GLN A 121 14.65 11.91 -5.85
C GLN A 121 13.17 12.27 -5.91
N ALA A 122 12.70 12.70 -7.10
CA ALA A 122 11.30 13.06 -7.30
C ALA A 122 10.39 11.84 -7.10
N MET A 123 10.76 10.68 -7.62
CA MET A 123 9.97 9.47 -7.48
C MET A 123 10.01 8.90 -6.06
N ALA A 124 11.15 8.99 -5.38
CA ALA A 124 11.25 8.60 -3.98
C ALA A 124 10.32 9.46 -3.11
N ARG A 125 10.23 10.74 -3.39
CA ARG A 125 9.35 11.67 -2.68
C ARG A 125 7.88 11.36 -2.97
N LEU A 126 7.53 11.14 -4.23
CA LEU A 126 6.16 10.79 -4.61
C LEU A 126 5.70 9.55 -3.86
N VAL A 127 6.50 8.48 -3.91
CA VAL A 127 6.15 7.20 -3.26
C VAL A 127 6.11 7.36 -1.74
N GLY A 128 7.14 7.96 -1.16
CA GLY A 128 7.27 8.05 0.30
C GLY A 128 6.28 9.02 0.94
N GLU A 129 6.01 10.16 0.30
CA GLU A 129 5.17 11.20 0.89
C GLU A 129 3.73 11.14 0.38
N ASP A 130 3.54 11.13 -0.93
CA ASP A 130 2.20 11.25 -1.51
C ASP A 130 1.42 9.92 -1.46
N ILE A 131 2.11 8.79 -1.38
CA ILE A 131 1.48 7.48 -1.28
C ILE A 131 1.56 6.95 0.15
N TYR A 132 2.76 6.73 0.68
CA TYR A 132 2.93 6.02 1.95
C TYR A 132 2.51 6.87 3.15
N ARG A 133 3.07 8.04 3.32
CA ARG A 133 2.72 8.89 4.48
C ARG A 133 1.27 9.37 4.39
N ALA A 134 0.81 9.72 3.19
CA ALA A 134 -0.60 10.04 2.98
C ALA A 134 -1.50 8.87 3.34
N GLY A 135 -1.07 7.64 3.03
CA GLY A 135 -1.76 6.42 3.40
C GLY A 135 -1.82 6.22 4.91
N PHE A 136 -0.73 6.49 5.63
CA PHE A 136 -0.72 6.40 7.09
C PHE A 136 -1.75 7.35 7.72
N ALA A 137 -1.78 8.60 7.26
CA ALA A 137 -2.75 9.58 7.75
C ALA A 137 -4.18 9.14 7.44
N ALA A 138 -4.41 8.58 6.25
CA ALA A 138 -5.72 8.11 5.83
C ALA A 138 -6.21 6.92 6.66
N ILE A 139 -5.35 5.96 6.94
CA ILE A 139 -5.69 4.81 7.79
C ILE A 139 -6.05 5.26 9.20
N ARG A 140 -5.31 6.23 9.75
CA ARG A 140 -5.67 6.78 11.07
C ARG A 140 -7.10 7.31 11.08
N ARG A 141 -7.47 8.08 10.08
CA ARG A 141 -8.84 8.61 9.96
C ARG A 141 -9.85 7.49 9.79
N HIS A 142 -9.53 6.51 8.95
CA HIS A 142 -10.41 5.37 8.70
C HIS A 142 -10.67 4.56 9.97
N LEU A 143 -9.66 4.42 10.83
CA LEU A 143 -9.76 3.71 12.10
C LEU A 143 -10.28 4.58 13.25
N GLY A 144 -10.53 5.87 13.01
CA GLY A 144 -11.02 6.78 14.02
C GLY A 144 -9.99 7.23 15.05
N GLU A 145 -8.69 7.17 14.70
CA GLU A 145 -7.61 7.52 15.63
C GLU A 145 -7.29 9.01 15.66
N VAL A 146 -7.76 9.76 14.68
CA VAL A 146 -7.46 11.20 14.60
C VAL A 146 -8.43 11.97 15.46
N ALA A 147 -7.85 12.79 16.31
CA ALA A 147 -8.62 13.75 17.08
C ALA A 147 -9.05 14.93 16.21
#